data_51543aaebec9a88f6c473c7c83635e07
#
_entry.id   51543aaebec9a88f6c473c7c83635e07
#
_cell.length_a   1.000
_cell.length_b   1.000
_cell.length_c   1.000
_cell.angle_alpha   90.00
_cell.angle_beta   90.00
_cell.angle_gamma   90.00
#
_symmetry.space_group_name_H-M   'P 1'
#
loop_
_entity.id
_entity.type
_entity.pdbx_description
1 polymer ?
#
loop_
_entity_poly.entity_id
_entity_poly.type
_entity_poly.pdbx_seq_one_letter_code
_entity_poly.pdbx_strand_id
1 'polypeptide(L)'
;MTQITIPAQVVNGHLQHEKSLAELEGEDVLATLTVVPKHAPPIDWQKSRDRIDSFNALKDGWDSYRAPAPSTDAVSQAKLFLEEAATSKFAPSRFSPAVVGGVGFTFKRAERKVYVEFRNSGSVHALLSDGVSDPVVEKVQPNQSAYADLMLRIKGYLHE
;
A
#
# COMPACT_ATOMS: atom_id res chain seq x y z
N MET A 1 25.71 11.19 -24.90
CA MET A 1 25.73 10.83 -23.47
C MET A 1 25.55 9.33 -23.40
N THR A 2 26.53 8.63 -22.87
CA THR A 2 26.49 7.16 -22.77
C THR A 2 25.96 6.82 -21.38
N GLN A 3 24.86 6.08 -21.28
CA GLN A 3 24.33 5.61 -20.02
C GLN A 3 24.83 4.20 -19.75
N ILE A 4 25.51 3.99 -18.63
CA ILE A 4 26.01 2.69 -18.19
C ILE A 4 25.24 2.30 -16.94
N THR A 5 24.63 1.10 -16.95
CA THR A 5 23.97 0.55 -15.76
C THR A 5 24.88 -0.49 -15.13
N ILE A 6 25.24 -0.30 -13.86
CA ILE A 6 26.13 -1.18 -13.11
C ILE A 6 25.35 -1.69 -11.89
N PRO A 7 25.17 -3.02 -11.75
CA PRO A 7 24.61 -3.58 -10.52
C PRO A 7 25.61 -3.38 -9.38
N ALA A 8 25.12 -2.84 -8.28
CA ALA A 8 25.90 -2.58 -7.09
C ALA A 8 25.10 -2.89 -5.82
N GLN A 9 25.79 -3.14 -4.70
CA GLN A 9 25.18 -3.35 -3.38
C GLN A 9 25.78 -2.35 -2.40
N VAL A 10 24.99 -1.97 -1.40
CA VAL A 10 25.49 -1.20 -0.27
C VAL A 10 25.85 -2.17 0.86
N VAL A 11 27.12 -2.23 1.22
CA VAL A 11 27.64 -3.07 2.30
C VAL A 11 28.39 -2.18 3.28
N ASN A 12 27.98 -2.20 4.56
CA ASN A 12 28.57 -1.35 5.62
C ASN A 12 28.62 0.14 5.26
N GLY A 13 27.58 0.65 4.55
CA GLY A 13 27.51 2.05 4.14
C GLY A 13 28.33 2.39 2.89
N HIS A 14 29.03 1.45 2.29
CA HIS A 14 29.82 1.64 1.08
C HIS A 14 29.20 0.95 -0.12
N LEU A 15 29.25 1.61 -1.29
CA LEU A 15 28.80 1.04 -2.54
C LEU A 15 29.83 0.04 -3.06
N GLN A 16 29.43 -1.21 -3.21
CA GLN A 16 30.26 -2.27 -3.81
C GLN A 16 29.66 -2.71 -5.15
N HIS A 17 30.51 -2.83 -6.16
CA HIS A 17 30.13 -3.29 -7.50
C HIS A 17 31.17 -4.32 -8.01
N GLU A 18 30.71 -5.26 -8.82
CA GLU A 18 31.56 -6.34 -9.34
C GLU A 18 32.25 -5.96 -10.67
N LYS A 19 31.75 -4.93 -11.36
CA LYS A 19 32.28 -4.53 -12.67
C LYS A 19 33.38 -3.48 -12.52
N SER A 20 34.49 -3.67 -13.22
CA SER A 20 35.56 -2.66 -13.26
C SER A 20 35.03 -1.37 -13.92
N LEU A 21 35.38 -0.23 -13.34
CA LEU A 21 35.12 1.11 -13.88
C LEU A 21 36.36 1.69 -14.57
N ALA A 22 37.34 0.86 -14.87
CA ALA A 22 38.63 1.31 -15.44
C ALA A 22 38.44 2.07 -16.78
N GLU A 23 37.37 1.79 -17.52
CA GLU A 23 37.01 2.50 -18.76
C GLU A 23 36.59 3.96 -18.53
N LEU A 24 36.33 4.35 -17.28
CA LEU A 24 35.94 5.70 -16.88
C LEU A 24 37.06 6.43 -16.13
N GLU A 25 38.25 5.87 -16.12
CA GLU A 25 39.39 6.44 -15.41
C GLU A 25 39.78 7.78 -16.05
N GLY A 26 39.77 8.83 -15.23
CA GLY A 26 40.10 10.20 -15.69
C GLY A 26 38.89 10.99 -16.21
N GLU A 27 37.69 10.43 -16.22
CA GLU A 27 36.47 11.12 -16.63
C GLU A 27 35.68 11.64 -15.42
N ASP A 28 35.12 12.83 -15.53
CA ASP A 28 34.14 13.36 -14.59
C ASP A 28 32.78 12.68 -14.85
N VAL A 29 32.33 11.84 -13.92
CA VAL A 29 31.09 11.10 -14.09
C VAL A 29 30.03 11.56 -13.06
N LEU A 30 28.80 11.77 -13.55
CA LEU A 30 27.62 11.92 -12.70
C LEU A 30 26.96 10.56 -12.53
N ALA A 31 27.01 10.00 -11.34
CA ALA A 31 26.33 8.76 -11.02
C ALA A 31 24.96 9.03 -10.39
N THR A 32 23.91 8.48 -10.99
CA THR A 32 22.56 8.44 -10.38
C THR A 32 22.33 7.08 -9.74
N LEU A 33 22.17 7.06 -8.41
CA LEU A 33 21.92 5.84 -7.67
C LEU A 33 20.41 5.55 -7.59
N THR A 34 19.95 4.49 -8.27
CA THR A 34 18.60 3.95 -8.08
C THR A 34 18.67 2.78 -7.11
N VAL A 35 18.18 2.98 -5.89
CA VAL A 35 18.10 1.90 -4.89
C VAL A 35 16.87 1.07 -5.18
N VAL A 36 17.07 -0.15 -5.67
CA VAL A 36 16.02 -1.17 -5.75
C VAL A 36 16.17 -2.07 -4.52
N PRO A 37 15.23 -2.04 -3.56
CA PRO A 37 15.28 -2.93 -2.41
C PRO A 37 15.28 -4.37 -2.92
N LYS A 38 16.33 -5.13 -2.60
CA LYS A 38 16.52 -6.49 -3.11
C LYS A 38 15.45 -7.47 -2.63
N HIS A 39 14.85 -7.18 -1.49
CA HIS A 39 13.66 -7.86 -0.95
C HIS A 39 12.94 -6.90 0.00
N ALA A 40 11.72 -6.51 -0.33
CA ALA A 40 10.82 -6.10 0.72
C ALA A 40 10.68 -7.30 1.70
N PRO A 41 10.72 -7.11 3.01
CA PRO A 41 10.50 -8.22 3.94
C PRO A 41 9.17 -8.89 3.58
N PRO A 42 9.09 -10.22 3.69
CA PRO A 42 7.86 -10.93 3.39
C PRO A 42 6.73 -10.33 4.23
N ILE A 43 5.59 -10.09 3.58
CA ILE A 43 4.44 -9.50 4.25
C ILE A 43 3.96 -10.48 5.31
N ASP A 44 3.94 -10.02 6.55
CA ASP A 44 3.37 -10.79 7.65
C ASP A 44 1.84 -10.57 7.68
N TRP A 45 1.14 -11.42 6.93
CA TRP A 45 -0.32 -11.38 6.85
C TRP A 45 -0.99 -11.73 8.17
N GLN A 46 -0.36 -12.55 9.01
CA GLN A 46 -0.92 -12.86 10.33
C GLN A 46 -0.89 -11.62 11.22
N LYS A 47 0.22 -10.91 11.27
CA LYS A 47 0.31 -9.63 11.99
C LYS A 47 -0.70 -8.60 11.48
N SER A 48 -0.98 -8.60 10.17
CA SER A 48 -1.99 -7.72 9.58
C SER A 48 -3.41 -8.09 10.04
N ARG A 49 -3.73 -9.40 10.12
CA ARG A 49 -5.00 -9.90 10.65
C ARG A 49 -5.19 -9.50 12.12
N ASP A 50 -4.18 -9.76 12.94
CA ASP A 50 -4.21 -9.44 14.38
C ASP A 50 -4.40 -7.94 14.60
N ARG A 51 -3.78 -7.12 13.78
CA ARG A 51 -3.96 -5.67 13.83
C ARG A 51 -5.38 -5.24 13.47
N ILE A 52 -6.00 -5.80 12.42
CA ILE A 52 -7.41 -5.50 12.09
C ILE A 52 -8.32 -5.97 13.23
N ASP A 53 -8.10 -7.15 13.77
CA ASP A 53 -8.89 -7.69 14.88
C ASP A 53 -8.81 -6.79 16.13
N SER A 54 -7.65 -6.16 16.38
CA SER A 54 -7.47 -5.20 17.48
C SER A 54 -8.36 -3.96 17.39
N PHE A 55 -8.87 -3.62 16.20
CA PHE A 55 -9.77 -2.47 16.03
C PHE A 55 -11.12 -2.67 16.71
N ASN A 56 -11.56 -3.92 16.96
CA ASN A 56 -12.76 -4.23 17.75
C ASN A 56 -12.67 -3.78 19.22
N ALA A 57 -11.46 -3.58 19.73
CA ALA A 57 -11.24 -3.12 21.10
C ALA A 57 -11.25 -1.58 21.24
N LEU A 58 -11.29 -0.85 20.13
CA LEU A 58 -11.34 0.61 20.14
C LEU A 58 -12.69 1.10 20.65
N LYS A 59 -12.67 2.24 21.32
CA LYS A 59 -13.86 2.94 21.81
C LYS A 59 -14.00 4.29 21.10
N ASP A 60 -15.19 4.88 21.15
CA ASP A 60 -15.39 6.23 20.64
C ASP A 60 -14.40 7.21 21.28
N GLY A 61 -13.83 8.08 20.46
CA GLY A 61 -12.77 9.00 20.87
C GLY A 61 -11.36 8.39 20.87
N TRP A 62 -11.15 7.25 20.22
CA TRP A 62 -9.86 6.56 20.12
C TRP A 62 -8.74 7.44 19.52
N ASP A 63 -9.08 8.44 18.74
CA ASP A 63 -8.16 9.38 18.09
C ASP A 63 -7.93 10.68 18.89
N SER A 64 -8.52 10.80 20.08
CA SER A 64 -8.55 12.00 20.92
C SER A 64 -9.41 13.16 20.37
N TYR A 65 -10.03 13.00 19.18
CA TYR A 65 -10.88 13.99 18.51
C TYR A 65 -12.34 13.53 18.38
N ARG A 66 -12.78 12.52 19.14
CA ARG A 66 -14.14 11.98 19.16
C ARG A 66 -14.51 11.14 17.92
N ALA A 67 -13.55 10.59 17.20
CA ALA A 67 -13.86 9.66 16.13
C ALA A 67 -14.66 8.46 16.64
N PRO A 68 -15.74 8.05 15.96
CA PRO A 68 -16.46 6.84 16.33
C PRO A 68 -15.55 5.61 16.12
N ALA A 69 -15.67 4.65 17.04
CA ALA A 69 -14.97 3.37 16.89
C ALA A 69 -15.45 2.62 15.64
N PRO A 70 -14.59 1.83 15.01
CA PRO A 70 -15.01 0.93 13.95
C PRO A 70 -16.07 -0.05 14.47
N SER A 71 -17.16 -0.23 13.72
CA SER A 71 -18.15 -1.26 14.03
C SER A 71 -17.58 -2.66 13.74
N THR A 72 -18.10 -3.67 14.43
CA THR A 72 -17.72 -5.07 14.20
C THR A 72 -17.94 -5.48 12.73
N ASP A 73 -19.02 -4.98 12.11
CA ASP A 73 -19.31 -5.25 10.69
C ASP A 73 -18.24 -4.62 9.77
N ALA A 74 -17.84 -3.36 10.02
CA ALA A 74 -16.80 -2.71 9.26
C ALA A 74 -15.45 -3.44 9.39
N VAL A 75 -15.09 -3.88 10.60
CA VAL A 75 -13.89 -4.69 10.85
C VAL A 75 -13.96 -6.03 10.14
N SER A 76 -15.12 -6.71 10.16
CA SER A 76 -15.32 -8.00 9.48
C SER A 76 -15.18 -7.86 7.97
N GLN A 77 -15.79 -6.84 7.37
CA GLN A 77 -15.66 -6.56 5.94
C GLN A 77 -14.22 -6.20 5.54
N ALA A 78 -13.54 -5.39 6.36
CA ALA A 78 -12.14 -5.04 6.17
C ALA A 78 -11.23 -6.29 6.23
N LYS A 79 -11.55 -7.24 7.10
CA LYS A 79 -10.83 -8.51 7.20
C LYS A 79 -11.01 -9.38 5.96
N LEU A 80 -12.23 -9.50 5.44
CA LEU A 80 -12.49 -10.19 4.17
C LEU A 80 -11.70 -9.57 3.02
N PHE A 81 -11.64 -8.26 2.95
CA PHE A 81 -10.84 -7.56 1.94
C PHE A 81 -9.33 -7.80 2.11
N LEU A 82 -8.83 -7.87 3.35
CA LEU A 82 -7.42 -8.21 3.61
C LEU A 82 -7.09 -9.62 3.11
N GLU A 83 -8.01 -10.59 3.20
CA GLU A 83 -7.80 -11.94 2.66
C GLU A 83 -7.69 -11.92 1.13
N GLU A 84 -8.46 -11.09 0.43
CA GLU A 84 -8.32 -10.91 -1.02
C GLU A 84 -6.97 -10.25 -1.37
N ALA A 85 -6.52 -9.28 -0.57
CA ALA A 85 -5.19 -8.69 -0.73
C ALA A 85 -4.07 -9.73 -0.52
N ALA A 86 -4.21 -10.61 0.46
CA ALA A 86 -3.28 -11.71 0.73
C ALA A 86 -3.26 -12.73 -0.42
N THR A 87 -4.43 -13.15 -0.91
CA THR A 87 -4.57 -14.06 -2.06
C THR A 87 -3.93 -13.48 -3.32
N SER A 88 -4.11 -12.19 -3.55
CA SER A 88 -3.51 -11.44 -4.67
C SER A 88 -2.03 -11.14 -4.48
N LYS A 89 -1.45 -11.42 -3.29
CA LYS A 89 -0.08 -11.06 -2.89
C LYS A 89 0.22 -9.56 -3.10
N PHE A 90 -0.77 -8.71 -2.84
CA PHE A 90 -0.67 -7.27 -3.04
C PHE A 90 -1.07 -6.52 -1.78
N ALA A 91 -0.07 -6.17 -0.97
CA ALA A 91 -0.29 -5.54 0.31
C ALA A 91 -0.72 -4.07 0.21
N PRO A 92 -1.61 -3.62 1.10
CA PRO A 92 -1.83 -2.21 1.30
C PRO A 92 -0.56 -1.55 1.85
N SER A 93 -0.29 -0.32 1.43
CA SER A 93 0.78 0.51 1.99
C SER A 93 0.49 0.86 3.45
N ARG A 94 -0.80 0.98 3.79
CA ARG A 94 -1.29 1.29 5.14
C ARG A 94 -2.74 0.84 5.28
N PHE A 95 -3.12 0.45 6.50
CA PHE A 95 -4.52 0.39 6.93
C PHE A 95 -4.66 0.86 8.38
N SER A 96 -5.79 1.46 8.68
CA SER A 96 -6.05 2.06 10.00
C SER A 96 -7.56 2.23 10.23
N PRO A 97 -8.00 2.41 11.48
CA PRO A 97 -9.32 2.93 11.75
C PRO A 97 -9.53 4.26 11.03
N ALA A 98 -10.74 4.52 10.55
CA ALA A 98 -11.12 5.76 9.88
C ALA A 98 -11.79 6.73 10.88
N VAL A 99 -11.44 8.01 10.79
CA VAL A 99 -11.97 9.05 11.70
C VAL A 99 -13.49 9.27 11.57
N VAL A 100 -14.06 8.85 10.46
CA VAL A 100 -15.52 8.89 10.23
C VAL A 100 -16.23 7.61 10.71
N GLY A 101 -15.50 6.70 11.34
CA GLY A 101 -15.95 5.37 11.76
C GLY A 101 -15.77 4.33 10.65
N GLY A 102 -15.15 3.21 11.02
CA GLY A 102 -14.84 2.11 10.12
C GLY A 102 -13.34 1.88 9.92
N VAL A 103 -12.97 1.27 8.81
CA VAL A 103 -11.58 0.89 8.49
C VAL A 103 -11.21 1.37 7.09
N GLY A 104 -10.05 1.98 6.95
CA GLY A 104 -9.51 2.44 5.67
C GLY A 104 -8.23 1.72 5.27
N PHE A 105 -8.11 1.36 3.99
CA PHE A 105 -6.91 0.82 3.35
C PHE A 105 -6.36 1.79 2.34
N THR A 106 -5.06 1.96 2.33
CA THR A 106 -4.36 2.77 1.31
C THR A 106 -3.41 1.87 0.53
N PHE A 107 -3.52 1.93 -0.79
CA PHE A 107 -2.53 1.39 -1.73
C PHE A 107 -1.90 2.57 -2.46
N LYS A 108 -0.59 2.57 -2.59
CA LYS A 108 0.12 3.67 -3.25
C LYS A 108 1.30 3.14 -4.08
N ARG A 109 1.45 3.71 -5.29
CA ARG A 109 2.64 3.53 -6.12
C ARG A 109 2.89 4.82 -6.92
N ALA A 110 4.08 5.38 -6.77
CA ALA A 110 4.41 6.71 -7.28
C ALA A 110 3.33 7.75 -6.87
N GLU A 111 2.76 8.47 -7.80
CA GLU A 111 1.72 9.48 -7.56
C GLU A 111 0.30 8.88 -7.47
N ARG A 112 0.13 7.62 -7.91
CA ARG A 112 -1.18 6.95 -7.90
C ARG A 112 -1.49 6.40 -6.51
N LYS A 113 -2.74 6.58 -6.10
CA LYS A 113 -3.25 6.16 -4.80
C LYS A 113 -4.66 5.60 -4.96
N VAL A 114 -4.91 4.50 -4.26
CA VAL A 114 -6.26 3.98 -4.05
C VAL A 114 -6.54 3.94 -2.55
N TYR A 115 -7.68 4.48 -2.14
CA TYR A 115 -8.16 4.41 -0.76
C TYR A 115 -9.49 3.67 -0.74
N VAL A 116 -9.56 2.59 0.04
CA VAL A 116 -10.77 1.79 0.22
C VAL A 116 -11.25 1.96 1.65
N GLU A 117 -12.52 2.33 1.83
CA GLU A 117 -13.11 2.61 3.14
C GLU A 117 -14.31 1.72 3.41
N PHE A 118 -14.26 1.00 4.51
CA PHE A 118 -15.31 0.16 5.07
C PHE A 118 -15.97 0.95 6.20
N ARG A 119 -17.14 1.50 5.96
CA ARG A 119 -17.83 2.41 6.89
C ARG A 119 -18.69 1.66 7.89
N ASN A 120 -18.90 2.26 9.06
CA ASN A 120 -19.83 1.74 10.08
C ASN A 120 -21.28 1.60 9.58
N SER A 121 -21.65 2.33 8.53
CA SER A 121 -22.95 2.20 7.86
C SER A 121 -23.10 0.93 7.01
N GLY A 122 -22.06 0.11 6.91
CA GLY A 122 -22.01 -1.06 6.02
C GLY A 122 -21.69 -0.71 4.56
N SER A 123 -21.54 0.55 4.21
CA SER A 123 -21.14 0.94 2.85
C SER A 123 -19.64 0.84 2.65
N VAL A 124 -19.23 0.45 1.44
CA VAL A 124 -17.82 0.37 1.02
C VAL A 124 -17.58 1.31 -0.15
N HIS A 125 -16.56 2.11 -0.07
CA HIS A 125 -16.18 3.05 -1.12
C HIS A 125 -14.70 2.88 -1.49
N ALA A 126 -14.41 3.00 -2.78
CA ALA A 126 -13.03 3.09 -3.27
C ALA A 126 -12.83 4.47 -3.92
N LEU A 127 -11.72 5.13 -3.58
CA LEU A 127 -11.29 6.41 -4.16
C LEU A 127 -9.99 6.16 -4.91
N LEU A 128 -9.97 6.48 -6.20
CA LEU A 128 -8.80 6.39 -7.06
C LEU A 128 -8.31 7.79 -7.40
N SER A 129 -7.02 8.03 -7.24
CA SER A 129 -6.39 9.33 -7.52
C SER A 129 -5.03 9.13 -8.19
N ASP A 130 -4.78 9.86 -9.26
CA ASP A 130 -3.49 9.94 -9.96
C ASP A 130 -2.65 11.16 -9.52
N GLY A 131 -3.17 11.95 -8.58
CA GLY A 131 -2.52 13.16 -8.07
C GLY A 131 -2.66 14.39 -8.99
N VAL A 132 -3.30 14.26 -10.15
CA VAL A 132 -3.45 15.33 -11.16
C VAL A 132 -4.91 15.62 -11.45
N SER A 133 -5.69 14.59 -11.74
CA SER A 133 -7.12 14.68 -12.05
C SER A 133 -7.99 14.66 -10.80
N ASP A 134 -9.26 15.04 -10.92
CA ASP A 134 -10.21 14.85 -9.83
C ASP A 134 -10.33 13.38 -9.46
N PRO A 135 -10.30 13.05 -8.15
CA PRO A 135 -10.40 11.67 -7.71
C PRO A 135 -11.73 11.02 -8.12
N VAL A 136 -11.67 9.78 -8.59
CA VAL A 136 -12.85 8.97 -8.87
C VAL A 136 -13.27 8.23 -7.62
N VAL A 137 -14.53 8.40 -7.20
CA VAL A 137 -15.12 7.67 -6.07
C VAL A 137 -16.17 6.70 -6.58
N GLU A 138 -16.06 5.44 -6.20
CA GLU A 138 -17.03 4.40 -6.55
C GLU A 138 -17.54 3.68 -5.31
N LYS A 139 -18.80 3.22 -5.36
CA LYS A 139 -19.38 2.36 -4.35
C LYS A 139 -19.11 0.91 -4.70
N VAL A 140 -18.61 0.14 -3.75
CA VAL A 140 -18.28 -1.27 -3.90
C VAL A 140 -19.33 -2.09 -3.15
N GLN A 141 -19.79 -3.20 -3.75
CA GLN A 141 -20.67 -4.12 -3.05
C GLN A 141 -19.93 -4.84 -1.92
N PRO A 142 -20.52 -4.96 -0.71
CA PRO A 142 -19.84 -5.57 0.43
C PRO A 142 -19.90 -7.11 0.36
N ASN A 143 -19.19 -7.69 -0.61
CA ASN A 143 -19.09 -9.13 -0.78
C ASN A 143 -17.72 -9.52 -1.35
N GLN A 144 -17.37 -10.78 -1.17
CA GLN A 144 -16.05 -11.32 -1.53
C GLN A 144 -15.75 -11.20 -3.03
N SER A 145 -16.71 -11.48 -3.91
CA SER A 145 -16.51 -11.37 -5.37
C SER A 145 -16.16 -9.94 -5.78
N ALA A 146 -16.89 -8.95 -5.25
CA ALA A 146 -16.60 -7.54 -5.53
C ALA A 146 -15.25 -7.09 -4.97
N TYR A 147 -14.80 -7.69 -3.87
CA TYR A 147 -13.47 -7.41 -3.32
C TYR A 147 -12.35 -8.01 -4.17
N ALA A 148 -12.53 -9.23 -4.69
CA ALA A 148 -11.59 -9.84 -5.63
C ALA A 148 -11.47 -8.99 -6.91
N ASP A 149 -12.59 -8.56 -7.48
CA ASP A 149 -12.61 -7.68 -8.67
C ASP A 149 -11.97 -6.33 -8.37
N LEU A 150 -12.23 -5.74 -7.20
CA LEU A 150 -11.61 -4.49 -6.78
C LEU A 150 -10.09 -4.65 -6.65
N MET A 151 -9.58 -5.74 -6.09
CA MET A 151 -8.14 -6.01 -5.99
C MET A 151 -7.47 -6.11 -7.35
N LEU A 152 -8.11 -6.74 -8.34
CA LEU A 152 -7.60 -6.78 -9.72
C LEU A 152 -7.51 -5.37 -10.31
N ARG A 153 -8.54 -4.53 -10.13
CA ARG A 153 -8.56 -3.14 -10.60
C ARG A 153 -7.52 -2.27 -9.90
N ILE A 154 -7.35 -2.42 -8.58
CA ILE A 154 -6.30 -1.71 -7.81
C ILE A 154 -4.92 -2.03 -8.39
N LYS A 155 -4.64 -3.32 -8.62
CA LYS A 155 -3.36 -3.75 -9.22
C LYS A 155 -3.16 -3.15 -10.61
N GLY A 156 -4.15 -3.24 -11.49
CA GLY A 156 -4.11 -2.64 -12.82
C GLY A 156 -3.84 -1.13 -12.74
N TYR A 157 -4.65 -0.41 -11.98
CA TYR A 157 -4.54 1.05 -11.84
C TYR A 157 -3.18 1.53 -11.32
N LEU A 158 -2.58 0.81 -10.37
CA LEU A 158 -1.28 1.18 -9.81
C LEU A 158 -0.08 0.71 -10.66
N HIS A 159 -0.29 -0.15 -11.65
CA HIS A 159 0.78 -0.67 -12.53
C HIS A 159 0.80 -0.03 -13.92
N GLU A 160 -0.25 0.69 -14.31
CA GLU A 160 -0.26 1.53 -15.52
C GLU A 160 0.64 2.76 -15.37
#